data_e1d35355eb103727bfa993b807110573
#
_entry.id   e1d35355eb103727bfa993b807110573
#
_cell.length_a   1.000
_cell.length_b   1.000
_cell.length_c   1.000
_cell.angle_alpha   90.00
_cell.angle_beta   90.00
_cell.angle_gamma   90.00
#
_symmetry.space_group_name_H-M   'P 1'
#
loop_
_entity.id
_entity.type
_entity.pdbx_description
1 polymer ?
#
loop_
_entity_poly.entity_id
_entity_poly.type
_entity_poly.pdbx_seq_one_letter_code
_entity_poly.pdbx_strand_id
1 'polypeptide(L)'
;MRQLKITKSITNRESASLDKYLQEIGKEELITVEEEVELAQRIKKGDQEALEKLTKANLRFVVSVAKQYQNQGLSLPDLINEGNLGLIKAAEKFDETRGFKFISYAVWWIRQSILQALAEQSRIVRLPLNQVGSLNKINKAFARFEQEHERTPSPEELATELELPKEKVTATLRVAGRHVSVDAPFADGEDNSLLDVLVNPDSPNADRGLINESLSTEVDRALETLTERERDIIKYFFGIGCSEMTLEEIGEKFDLTRERVRQIKEKAIRRLRHSSRSKLLKSYLG
;
A
#
# COMPACT_ATOMS: atom_id res chain seq x y z
N MET A 1 26.99 -21.38 -6.33
CA MET A 1 26.14 -20.81 -7.42
C MET A 1 25.27 -21.92 -7.98
N ARG A 2 23.94 -21.80 -7.93
CA ARG A 2 23.06 -22.79 -8.58
C ARG A 2 23.18 -22.63 -10.08
N GLN A 3 23.60 -23.67 -10.79
CA GLN A 3 23.56 -23.71 -12.26
C GLN A 3 22.10 -23.50 -12.72
N LEU A 4 21.92 -22.66 -13.73
CA LEU A 4 20.63 -22.43 -14.37
C LEU A 4 20.20 -23.71 -15.09
N LYS A 5 19.28 -24.49 -14.49
CA LYS A 5 18.60 -25.55 -15.20
C LYS A 5 17.45 -24.98 -15.98
N ILE A 6 17.59 -24.82 -17.28
CA ILE A 6 16.50 -24.45 -18.18
C ILE A 6 15.62 -25.68 -18.38
N THR A 7 14.52 -25.76 -17.63
CA THR A 7 13.49 -26.79 -17.87
C THR A 7 12.55 -26.30 -18.96
N LYS A 8 12.17 -27.17 -19.89
CA LYS A 8 11.16 -26.87 -20.91
C LYS A 8 9.81 -26.67 -20.21
N SER A 9 9.44 -25.42 -19.91
CA SER A 9 8.13 -25.09 -19.38
C SER A 9 7.21 -24.61 -20.50
N ILE A 10 5.94 -25.00 -20.45
CA ILE A 10 4.90 -24.54 -21.38
C ILE A 10 4.70 -23.05 -21.12
N THR A 11 4.70 -22.23 -22.17
CA THR A 11 4.42 -20.81 -22.08
C THR A 11 2.92 -20.62 -22.15
N ASN A 12 2.32 -20.02 -21.12
CA ASN A 12 0.93 -19.61 -21.17
C ASN A 12 0.82 -18.42 -22.15
N ARG A 13 0.04 -18.58 -23.20
CA ARG A 13 -0.07 -17.62 -24.31
C ARG A 13 -1.32 -16.76 -24.07
N GLU A 14 -1.21 -15.80 -23.16
CA GLU A 14 -2.35 -14.97 -22.74
C GLU A 14 -2.71 -13.86 -23.72
N SER A 15 -1.83 -13.53 -24.67
CA SER A 15 -2.08 -12.47 -25.65
C SER A 15 -1.60 -12.82 -27.05
N ALA A 16 -2.38 -12.43 -28.07
CA ALA A 16 -2.01 -12.61 -29.49
C ALA A 16 -0.72 -11.88 -29.86
N SER A 17 -0.38 -10.78 -29.18
CA SER A 17 0.87 -10.04 -29.38
C SER A 17 2.08 -10.83 -28.93
N LEU A 18 1.99 -11.52 -27.78
CA LEU A 18 3.06 -12.39 -27.29
C LEU A 18 3.30 -13.58 -28.24
N ASP A 19 2.22 -14.18 -28.77
CA ASP A 19 2.33 -15.26 -29.75
C ASP A 19 3.07 -14.83 -31.01
N LYS A 20 2.73 -13.65 -31.54
CA LYS A 20 3.39 -13.08 -32.71
C LYS A 20 4.88 -12.83 -32.42
N TYR A 21 5.21 -12.24 -31.28
CA TYR A 21 6.58 -12.00 -30.86
C TYR A 21 7.36 -13.34 -30.77
N LEU A 22 6.81 -14.36 -30.14
CA LEU A 22 7.44 -15.68 -30.01
C LEU A 22 7.66 -16.36 -31.36
N GLN A 23 6.76 -16.17 -32.32
CA GLN A 23 6.93 -16.66 -33.69
C GLN A 23 8.04 -15.91 -34.43
N GLU A 24 8.14 -14.61 -34.28
CA GLU A 24 9.18 -13.78 -34.90
C GLU A 24 10.57 -14.14 -34.40
N ILE A 25 10.78 -14.19 -33.07
CA ILE A 25 12.08 -14.56 -32.49
C ILE A 25 12.47 -16.03 -32.80
N GLY A 26 11.46 -16.88 -33.07
CA GLY A 26 11.68 -18.28 -33.46
C GLY A 26 12.29 -18.46 -34.84
N LYS A 27 12.16 -17.47 -35.74
CA LYS A 27 12.70 -17.49 -37.11
C LYS A 27 14.16 -17.06 -37.17
N GLU A 28 14.64 -16.35 -36.14
CA GLU A 28 16.02 -15.86 -36.09
C GLU A 28 17.00 -17.04 -35.93
N GLU A 29 18.06 -17.00 -36.70
CA GLU A 29 19.11 -18.00 -36.66
C GLU A 29 20.02 -17.84 -35.44
N LEU A 30 20.54 -18.97 -34.97
CA LEU A 30 21.51 -18.95 -33.85
C LEU A 30 22.90 -18.57 -34.39
N ILE A 31 23.61 -17.76 -33.63
CA ILE A 31 24.96 -17.28 -33.97
C ILE A 31 26.01 -18.25 -33.46
N THR A 32 27.07 -18.46 -34.23
CA THR A 32 28.26 -19.25 -33.82
C THR A 32 29.14 -18.42 -32.89
N VAL A 33 30.05 -19.08 -32.17
CA VAL A 33 30.99 -18.40 -31.23
C VAL A 33 31.94 -17.46 -31.98
N GLU A 34 32.31 -17.81 -33.22
CA GLU A 34 33.20 -17.02 -34.06
C GLU A 34 32.49 -15.73 -34.49
N GLU A 35 31.22 -15.83 -34.90
CA GLU A 35 30.38 -14.68 -35.22
C GLU A 35 30.07 -13.79 -34.01
N GLU A 36 29.94 -14.39 -32.80
CA GLU A 36 29.79 -13.56 -31.55
C GLU A 36 30.99 -12.64 -31.34
N VAL A 37 32.21 -13.16 -31.57
CA VAL A 37 33.45 -12.39 -31.41
C VAL A 37 33.52 -11.28 -32.46
N GLU A 38 33.23 -11.60 -33.75
CA GLU A 38 33.25 -10.60 -34.81
C GLU A 38 32.24 -9.47 -34.57
N LEU A 39 31.00 -9.84 -34.20
CA LEU A 39 29.97 -8.86 -33.88
C LEU A 39 30.35 -8.00 -32.69
N ALA A 40 30.94 -8.60 -31.64
CA ALA A 40 31.40 -7.83 -30.46
C ALA A 40 32.47 -6.80 -30.82
N GLN A 41 33.40 -7.15 -31.71
CA GLN A 41 34.41 -6.21 -32.20
C GLN A 41 33.81 -5.06 -33.01
N ARG A 42 32.77 -5.34 -33.82
CA ARG A 42 32.04 -4.32 -34.57
C ARG A 42 31.25 -3.40 -33.65
N ILE A 43 30.60 -3.94 -32.62
CA ILE A 43 29.86 -3.17 -31.61
C ILE A 43 30.79 -2.20 -30.88
N LYS A 44 32.02 -2.60 -30.51
CA LYS A 44 33.01 -1.69 -29.91
C LYS A 44 33.41 -0.51 -30.84
N LYS A 45 33.23 -0.67 -32.16
CA LYS A 45 33.43 0.42 -33.15
C LYS A 45 32.19 1.29 -33.38
N GLY A 46 31.09 1.00 -32.67
CA GLY A 46 29.82 1.73 -32.75
C GLY A 46 28.85 1.25 -33.83
N ASP A 47 29.00 0.02 -34.31
CA ASP A 47 28.12 -0.55 -35.34
C ASP A 47 26.80 -1.00 -34.74
N GLN A 48 25.70 -0.30 -35.08
CA GLN A 48 24.35 -0.56 -34.62
C GLN A 48 23.74 -1.84 -35.25
N GLU A 49 24.09 -2.13 -36.52
CA GLU A 49 23.57 -3.36 -37.16
C GLU A 49 24.11 -4.64 -36.51
N ALA A 50 25.42 -4.57 -36.09
CA ALA A 50 26.03 -5.68 -35.35
C ALA A 50 25.35 -5.86 -33.96
N LEU A 51 25.01 -4.76 -33.28
CA LEU A 51 24.29 -4.79 -32.00
C LEU A 51 22.89 -5.43 -32.17
N GLU A 52 22.16 -5.02 -33.18
CA GLU A 52 20.84 -5.60 -33.48
C GLU A 52 20.92 -7.10 -33.81
N LYS A 53 21.88 -7.51 -34.62
CA LYS A 53 22.07 -8.91 -35.00
C LYS A 53 22.38 -9.77 -33.77
N LEU A 54 23.31 -9.33 -32.91
CA LEU A 54 23.69 -10.04 -31.69
C LEU A 54 22.51 -10.15 -30.71
N THR A 55 21.74 -9.08 -30.52
CA THR A 55 20.58 -9.07 -29.63
C THR A 55 19.45 -9.93 -30.15
N LYS A 56 19.06 -9.82 -31.44
CA LYS A 56 17.99 -10.61 -32.06
C LYS A 56 18.20 -12.10 -31.91
N ALA A 57 19.42 -12.60 -32.18
CA ALA A 57 19.76 -14.00 -32.04
C ALA A 57 19.65 -14.56 -30.62
N ASN A 58 19.74 -13.69 -29.58
CA ASN A 58 19.70 -14.07 -28.18
C ASN A 58 18.35 -13.80 -27.47
N LEU A 59 17.34 -13.24 -28.16
CA LEU A 59 16.02 -12.96 -27.56
C LEU A 59 15.32 -14.21 -27.00
N ARG A 60 15.49 -15.37 -27.67
CA ARG A 60 14.96 -16.65 -27.18
C ARG A 60 15.48 -17.03 -25.81
N PHE A 61 16.73 -16.68 -25.51
CA PHE A 61 17.33 -16.91 -24.20
C PHE A 61 16.72 -16.02 -23.13
N VAL A 62 16.44 -14.73 -23.45
CA VAL A 62 15.76 -13.82 -22.53
C VAL A 62 14.40 -14.35 -22.09
N VAL A 63 13.60 -14.89 -23.04
CA VAL A 63 12.31 -15.52 -22.73
C VAL A 63 12.48 -16.68 -21.73
N SER A 64 13.51 -17.50 -21.90
CA SER A 64 13.78 -18.61 -20.99
C SER A 64 14.13 -18.15 -19.56
N VAL A 65 14.82 -17.04 -19.44
CA VAL A 65 15.15 -16.43 -18.14
C VAL A 65 13.92 -15.75 -17.55
N ALA A 66 13.16 -14.96 -18.34
CA ALA A 66 11.96 -14.23 -17.88
C ALA A 66 10.87 -15.17 -17.32
N LYS A 67 10.71 -16.36 -17.90
CA LYS A 67 9.78 -17.40 -17.40
C LYS A 67 10.03 -17.81 -15.95
N GLN A 68 11.26 -17.71 -15.44
CA GLN A 68 11.56 -18.07 -14.07
C GLN A 68 11.06 -17.05 -13.04
N TYR A 69 10.69 -15.86 -13.51
CA TYR A 69 10.22 -14.74 -12.69
C TYR A 69 8.72 -14.46 -12.86
N GLN A 70 7.98 -15.34 -13.54
CA GLN A 70 6.53 -15.23 -13.66
C GLN A 70 5.84 -15.24 -12.29
N ASN A 71 4.62 -14.67 -12.22
CA ASN A 71 3.78 -14.64 -11.03
C ASN A 71 4.35 -13.83 -9.83
N GLN A 72 5.31 -12.93 -10.10
CA GLN A 72 5.90 -12.08 -9.06
C GLN A 72 5.37 -10.64 -9.06
N GLY A 73 4.33 -10.36 -9.88
CA GLY A 73 3.66 -9.06 -9.94
C GLY A 73 3.86 -8.27 -11.23
N LEU A 74 4.59 -8.82 -12.21
CA LEU A 74 4.68 -8.32 -13.57
C LEU A 74 4.22 -9.37 -14.57
N SER A 75 3.65 -8.93 -15.71
CA SER A 75 3.26 -9.80 -16.80
C SER A 75 4.49 -10.38 -17.52
N LEU A 76 4.32 -11.52 -18.20
CA LEU A 76 5.43 -12.12 -18.95
C LEU A 76 5.97 -11.21 -20.06
N PRO A 77 5.15 -10.49 -20.84
CA PRO A 77 5.62 -9.52 -21.81
C PRO A 77 6.50 -8.42 -21.19
N ASP A 78 6.11 -7.88 -20.05
CA ASP A 78 6.88 -6.85 -19.35
C ASP A 78 8.23 -7.38 -18.87
N LEU A 79 8.25 -8.59 -18.31
CA LEU A 79 9.49 -9.25 -17.89
C LEU A 79 10.44 -9.50 -19.08
N ILE A 80 9.90 -9.85 -20.25
CA ILE A 80 10.69 -10.05 -21.47
C ILE A 80 11.27 -8.71 -21.93
N ASN A 81 10.47 -7.65 -21.95
CA ASN A 81 10.92 -6.32 -22.38
C ASN A 81 12.05 -5.79 -21.47
N GLU A 82 11.89 -5.89 -20.15
CA GLU A 82 12.93 -5.52 -19.20
C GLU A 82 14.19 -6.41 -19.34
N GLY A 83 13.99 -7.70 -19.60
CA GLY A 83 15.09 -8.61 -19.90
C GLY A 83 15.83 -8.24 -21.19
N ASN A 84 15.13 -7.80 -22.24
CA ASN A 84 15.72 -7.34 -23.49
C ASN A 84 16.56 -6.07 -23.28
N LEU A 85 16.10 -5.13 -22.43
CA LEU A 85 16.91 -3.97 -22.04
C LEU A 85 18.20 -4.39 -21.35
N GLY A 86 18.13 -5.41 -20.49
CA GLY A 86 19.31 -6.03 -19.86
C GLY A 86 20.26 -6.65 -20.90
N LEU A 87 19.72 -7.34 -21.91
CA LEU A 87 20.49 -7.97 -23.00
C LEU A 87 21.24 -6.91 -23.84
N ILE A 88 20.59 -5.79 -24.19
CA ILE A 88 21.22 -4.68 -24.94
C ILE A 88 22.38 -4.11 -24.14
N LYS A 89 22.18 -3.80 -22.84
CA LYS A 89 23.26 -3.32 -21.96
C LYS A 89 24.41 -4.32 -21.85
N ALA A 90 24.13 -5.61 -21.88
CA ALA A 90 25.14 -6.64 -21.87
C ALA A 90 25.93 -6.66 -23.18
N ALA A 91 25.28 -6.50 -24.35
CA ALA A 91 25.92 -6.48 -25.64
C ALA A 91 26.89 -5.28 -25.81
N GLU A 92 26.51 -4.11 -25.31
CA GLU A 92 27.38 -2.91 -25.31
C GLU A 92 28.64 -3.07 -24.44
N LYS A 93 28.53 -3.85 -23.35
CA LYS A 93 29.63 -3.99 -22.36
C LYS A 93 30.39 -5.32 -22.45
N PHE A 94 30.03 -6.13 -23.43
CA PHE A 94 30.67 -7.43 -23.59
C PHE A 94 32.12 -7.32 -24.06
N ASP A 95 32.99 -8.14 -23.45
CA ASP A 95 34.43 -8.20 -23.78
C ASP A 95 34.78 -9.60 -24.27
N GLU A 96 34.98 -9.72 -25.58
CA GLU A 96 35.30 -10.95 -26.28
C GLU A 96 36.68 -11.50 -25.93
N THR A 97 37.61 -10.66 -25.42
CA THR A 97 38.98 -11.07 -25.09
C THR A 97 39.06 -12.05 -23.93
N ARG A 98 38.00 -12.14 -23.14
CA ARG A 98 37.91 -13.01 -21.96
C ARG A 98 37.62 -14.48 -22.27
N GLY A 99 37.32 -14.84 -23.52
CA GLY A 99 37.08 -16.20 -23.97
C GLY A 99 35.81 -16.89 -23.45
N PHE A 100 34.85 -16.14 -22.89
CA PHE A 100 33.56 -16.63 -22.46
C PHE A 100 32.49 -16.37 -23.53
N LYS A 101 31.49 -17.29 -23.60
CA LYS A 101 30.33 -17.06 -24.45
C LYS A 101 29.51 -15.85 -23.99
N PHE A 102 28.98 -15.10 -24.94
CA PHE A 102 28.14 -13.91 -24.65
C PHE A 102 26.98 -14.22 -23.69
N ILE A 103 26.27 -15.34 -23.86
CA ILE A 103 25.16 -15.76 -23.00
C ILE A 103 25.57 -15.86 -21.52
N SER A 104 26.78 -16.36 -21.22
CA SER A 104 27.26 -16.49 -19.85
C SER A 104 27.45 -15.16 -19.14
N TYR A 105 27.75 -14.10 -19.88
CA TYR A 105 27.84 -12.74 -19.40
C TYR A 105 26.46 -12.06 -19.36
N ALA A 106 25.70 -12.20 -20.44
CA ALA A 106 24.38 -11.55 -20.62
C ALA A 106 23.38 -11.99 -19.55
N VAL A 107 23.41 -13.22 -19.08
CA VAL A 107 22.48 -13.74 -18.06
C VAL A 107 22.45 -12.89 -16.78
N TRP A 108 23.60 -12.31 -16.40
CA TRP A 108 23.69 -11.47 -15.21
C TRP A 108 22.98 -10.12 -15.41
N TRP A 109 23.12 -9.52 -16.58
CA TRP A 109 22.48 -8.25 -16.93
C TRP A 109 20.97 -8.43 -17.11
N ILE A 110 20.55 -9.51 -17.80
CA ILE A 110 19.14 -9.86 -17.98
C ILE A 110 18.48 -10.04 -16.61
N ARG A 111 19.07 -10.85 -15.74
CA ARG A 111 18.56 -11.09 -14.39
C ARG A 111 18.50 -9.82 -13.56
N GLN A 112 19.56 -9.01 -13.61
CA GLN A 112 19.63 -7.74 -12.88
C GLN A 112 18.54 -6.78 -13.32
N SER A 113 18.30 -6.63 -14.63
CA SER A 113 17.25 -5.77 -15.17
C SER A 113 15.87 -6.25 -14.76
N ILE A 114 15.58 -7.55 -14.88
CA ILE A 114 14.30 -8.13 -14.45
C ILE A 114 14.06 -7.93 -12.94
N LEU A 115 15.05 -8.19 -12.09
CA LEU A 115 14.92 -8.02 -10.64
C LEU A 115 14.73 -6.55 -10.25
N GLN A 116 15.40 -5.64 -10.96
CA GLN A 116 15.21 -4.20 -10.76
C GLN A 116 13.78 -3.79 -11.13
N ALA A 117 13.29 -4.22 -12.30
CA ALA A 117 11.92 -3.94 -12.74
C ALA A 117 10.88 -4.51 -11.76
N LEU A 118 11.06 -5.74 -11.28
CA LEU A 118 10.20 -6.33 -10.25
C LEU A 118 10.19 -5.52 -8.97
N ALA A 119 11.34 -5.01 -8.52
CA ALA A 119 11.42 -4.21 -7.31
C ALA A 119 10.75 -2.83 -7.47
N GLU A 120 10.80 -2.26 -8.67
CA GLU A 120 10.31 -0.89 -8.95
C GLU A 120 8.86 -0.84 -9.41
N GLN A 121 8.39 -1.85 -10.16
CA GLN A 121 7.12 -1.77 -10.89
C GLN A 121 6.07 -2.82 -10.45
N SER A 122 6.45 -3.84 -9.68
CA SER A 122 5.52 -4.92 -9.29
C SER A 122 4.46 -4.51 -8.27
N ARG A 123 4.60 -3.34 -7.64
CA ARG A 123 3.69 -2.84 -6.60
C ARG A 123 2.95 -1.60 -7.07
N ILE A 124 1.67 -1.47 -6.74
CA ILE A 124 0.86 -0.26 -7.00
C ILE A 124 1.51 0.96 -6.32
N VAL A 125 1.91 0.82 -5.05
CA VAL A 125 2.72 1.84 -4.35
C VAL A 125 4.18 1.41 -4.41
N ARG A 126 4.98 2.19 -5.14
CA ARG A 126 6.42 1.95 -5.31
C ARG A 126 7.17 2.03 -3.99
N LEU A 127 8.03 1.07 -3.74
CA LEU A 127 8.97 1.06 -2.61
C LEU A 127 10.40 1.34 -3.10
N PRO A 128 11.21 2.09 -2.34
CA PRO A 128 12.63 2.24 -2.61
C PRO A 128 13.36 0.89 -2.60
N LEU A 129 14.37 0.71 -3.46
CA LEU A 129 15.15 -0.54 -3.57
C LEU A 129 15.74 -1.00 -2.24
N ASN A 130 16.17 -0.06 -1.39
CA ASN A 130 16.71 -0.37 -0.07
C ASN A 130 15.67 -1.03 0.85
N GLN A 131 14.41 -0.59 0.78
CA GLN A 131 13.31 -1.19 1.55
C GLN A 131 12.95 -2.58 1.01
N VAL A 132 12.91 -2.73 -0.32
CA VAL A 132 12.69 -4.04 -0.96
C VAL A 132 13.79 -5.03 -0.56
N GLY A 133 15.05 -4.57 -0.55
CA GLY A 133 16.20 -5.38 -0.09
C GLY A 133 16.08 -5.78 1.38
N SER A 134 15.65 -4.87 2.26
CA SER A 134 15.41 -5.15 3.68
C SER A 134 14.25 -6.13 3.85
N LEU A 135 13.15 -5.95 3.13
CA LEU A 135 12.00 -6.84 3.15
C LEU A 135 12.38 -8.27 2.74
N ASN A 136 13.17 -8.41 1.66
CA ASN A 136 13.64 -9.73 1.21
C ASN A 136 14.53 -10.42 2.24
N LYS A 137 15.36 -9.66 2.98
CA LYS A 137 16.17 -10.22 4.08
C LYS A 137 15.30 -10.69 5.24
N ILE A 138 14.33 -9.88 5.64
CA ILE A 138 13.37 -10.20 6.72
C ILE A 138 12.55 -11.43 6.34
N ASN A 139 12.01 -11.51 5.10
CA ASN A 139 11.23 -12.67 4.65
C ASN A 139 12.06 -13.96 4.63
N LYS A 140 13.36 -13.89 4.29
CA LYS A 140 14.25 -15.05 4.34
C LYS A 140 14.52 -15.52 5.76
N ALA A 141 14.77 -14.60 6.69
CA ALA A 141 14.95 -14.91 8.09
C ALA A 141 13.66 -15.49 8.69
N PHE A 142 12.51 -14.89 8.35
CA PHE A 142 11.18 -15.36 8.75
C PHE A 142 10.95 -16.83 8.33
N ALA A 143 11.14 -17.14 7.05
CA ALA A 143 10.94 -18.50 6.53
C ALA A 143 11.93 -19.51 7.15
N ARG A 144 13.17 -19.09 7.43
CA ARG A 144 14.16 -19.92 8.10
C ARG A 144 13.78 -20.20 9.54
N PHE A 145 13.37 -19.17 10.29
CA PHE A 145 12.94 -19.31 11.67
C PHE A 145 11.70 -20.20 11.80
N GLU A 146 10.71 -20.02 10.90
CA GLU A 146 9.51 -20.86 10.85
C GLU A 146 9.86 -22.33 10.58
N GLN A 147 10.83 -22.59 9.72
CA GLN A 147 11.31 -23.95 9.43
C GLN A 147 12.07 -24.58 10.61
N GLU A 148 12.81 -23.79 11.39
CA GLU A 148 13.61 -24.26 12.53
C GLU A 148 12.78 -24.44 13.81
N HIS A 149 11.77 -23.58 14.02
CA HIS A 149 11.03 -23.51 15.29
C HIS A 149 9.53 -23.86 15.18
N GLU A 150 9.02 -24.18 13.99
CA GLU A 150 7.62 -24.52 13.72
C GLU A 150 6.61 -23.48 14.24
N ARG A 151 7.02 -22.22 14.41
CA ARG A 151 6.21 -21.09 14.82
C ARG A 151 6.62 -19.78 14.13
N THR A 152 5.73 -18.82 14.11
CA THR A 152 6.05 -17.49 13.57
C THR A 152 6.98 -16.72 14.50
N PRO A 153 8.05 -16.06 13.99
CA PRO A 153 8.96 -15.25 14.79
C PRO A 153 8.31 -13.93 15.23
N SER A 154 8.68 -13.46 16.42
CA SER A 154 8.34 -12.12 16.86
C SER A 154 9.23 -11.06 16.17
N PRO A 155 8.81 -9.78 16.07
CA PRO A 155 9.67 -8.72 15.54
C PRO A 155 11.00 -8.55 16.31
N GLU A 156 11.04 -8.91 17.59
CA GLU A 156 12.24 -8.86 18.43
C GLU A 156 13.23 -9.96 18.08
N GLU A 157 12.75 -11.16 17.85
CA GLU A 157 13.57 -12.30 17.43
C GLU A 157 14.20 -12.06 16.05
N LEU A 158 13.40 -11.55 15.09
CA LEU A 158 13.91 -11.15 13.79
C LEU A 158 14.93 -10.00 13.86
N ALA A 159 14.74 -9.06 14.76
CA ALA A 159 15.67 -7.96 14.97
C ALA A 159 17.02 -8.48 15.51
N THR A 160 16.99 -9.45 16.42
CA THR A 160 18.18 -10.10 16.99
C THR A 160 18.90 -10.93 15.94
N GLU A 161 18.18 -11.75 15.14
CA GLU A 161 18.78 -12.60 14.10
C GLU A 161 19.43 -11.79 12.97
N LEU A 162 18.82 -10.66 12.61
CA LEU A 162 19.29 -9.81 11.51
C LEU A 162 20.23 -8.67 11.96
N GLU A 163 20.49 -8.55 13.27
CA GLU A 163 21.27 -7.44 13.87
C GLU A 163 20.72 -6.06 13.47
N LEU A 164 19.40 -5.93 13.40
CA LEU A 164 18.71 -4.70 13.01
C LEU A 164 17.92 -4.11 14.19
N PRO A 165 17.72 -2.78 14.25
CA PRO A 165 16.84 -2.17 15.23
C PRO A 165 15.41 -2.70 15.10
N LYS A 166 14.76 -3.03 16.22
CA LYS A 166 13.36 -3.51 16.28
C LYS A 166 12.39 -2.59 15.52
N GLU A 167 12.57 -1.27 15.68
CA GLU A 167 11.75 -0.26 15.01
C GLU A 167 11.79 -0.38 13.49
N LYS A 168 12.99 -0.64 12.93
CA LYS A 168 13.17 -0.82 11.49
C LYS A 168 12.50 -2.10 10.99
N VAL A 169 12.62 -3.21 11.74
CA VAL A 169 11.94 -4.46 11.39
C VAL A 169 10.42 -4.28 11.42
N THR A 170 9.89 -3.68 12.48
CA THR A 170 8.44 -3.42 12.62
C THR A 170 7.93 -2.48 11.51
N ALA A 171 8.65 -1.41 11.19
CA ALA A 171 8.29 -0.51 10.10
C ALA A 171 8.29 -1.22 8.74
N THR A 172 9.29 -2.08 8.47
CA THR A 172 9.37 -2.83 7.22
C THR A 172 8.24 -3.86 7.10
N LEU A 173 7.89 -4.56 8.19
CA LEU A 173 6.78 -5.51 8.22
C LEU A 173 5.42 -4.84 7.97
N ARG A 174 5.20 -3.62 8.47
CA ARG A 174 3.96 -2.85 8.20
C ARG A 174 3.77 -2.54 6.71
N VAL A 175 4.86 -2.33 5.98
CA VAL A 175 4.85 -2.01 4.55
C VAL A 175 4.92 -3.28 3.68
N ALA A 176 5.12 -4.46 4.28
CA ALA A 176 5.26 -5.73 3.57
C ALA A 176 3.99 -6.16 2.82
N GLY A 177 2.80 -5.80 3.31
CA GLY A 177 1.52 -6.18 2.74
C GLY A 177 1.39 -5.84 1.26
N ARG A 178 0.76 -6.73 0.49
CA ARG A 178 0.34 -6.44 -0.89
C ARG A 178 -1.05 -5.83 -0.87
N HIS A 179 -1.35 -5.00 -1.87
CA HIS A 179 -2.68 -4.46 -2.06
C HIS A 179 -3.63 -5.56 -2.53
N VAL A 180 -4.86 -5.48 -2.05
CA VAL A 180 -5.96 -6.35 -2.46
C VAL A 180 -6.98 -5.47 -3.20
N SER A 181 -7.59 -5.97 -4.27
CA SER A 181 -8.66 -5.27 -4.97
C SER A 181 -9.90 -5.24 -4.08
N VAL A 182 -10.51 -4.07 -3.96
CA VAL A 182 -11.77 -3.89 -3.21
C VAL A 182 -12.95 -4.47 -3.97
N ASP A 183 -12.87 -4.46 -5.32
CA ASP A 183 -13.92 -4.97 -6.22
C ASP A 183 -13.78 -6.47 -6.52
N ALA A 184 -12.69 -7.12 -6.06
CA ALA A 184 -12.50 -8.54 -6.32
C ALA A 184 -13.52 -9.38 -5.53
N PRO A 185 -14.18 -10.37 -6.14
CA PRO A 185 -15.07 -11.28 -5.44
C PRO A 185 -14.30 -12.15 -4.44
N PHE A 186 -14.92 -12.54 -3.34
CA PHE A 186 -14.29 -13.40 -2.33
C PHE A 186 -14.07 -14.83 -2.84
N ALA A 187 -14.99 -15.33 -3.66
CA ALA A 187 -14.85 -16.62 -4.34
C ALA A 187 -15.27 -16.49 -5.81
N ASP A 188 -14.67 -17.31 -6.66
CA ASP A 188 -15.03 -17.33 -8.10
C ASP A 188 -16.51 -17.70 -8.29
N GLY A 189 -17.28 -16.78 -8.87
CA GLY A 189 -18.72 -16.95 -9.13
C GLY A 189 -19.64 -16.34 -8.07
N GLU A 190 -19.13 -15.65 -7.07
CA GLU A 190 -19.92 -14.82 -6.15
C GLU A 190 -19.89 -13.35 -6.56
N ASP A 191 -21.04 -12.67 -6.41
CA ASP A 191 -21.14 -11.23 -6.69
C ASP A 191 -20.67 -10.34 -5.51
N ASN A 192 -20.42 -10.95 -4.34
CA ASN A 192 -20.01 -10.21 -3.13
C ASN A 192 -18.53 -9.83 -3.18
N SER A 193 -18.26 -8.56 -3.01
CA SER A 193 -16.91 -7.97 -3.00
C SER A 193 -16.53 -7.44 -1.60
N LEU A 194 -15.25 -7.13 -1.41
CA LEU A 194 -14.79 -6.48 -0.17
C LEU A 194 -15.47 -5.11 0.03
N LEU A 195 -15.85 -4.43 -1.06
CA LEU A 195 -16.56 -3.15 -1.01
C LEU A 195 -17.91 -3.26 -0.30
N ASP A 196 -18.63 -4.36 -0.50
CA ASP A 196 -19.97 -4.59 0.10
C ASP A 196 -19.91 -4.78 1.63
N VAL A 197 -18.75 -5.20 2.14
CA VAL A 197 -18.52 -5.44 3.57
C VAL A 197 -17.96 -4.20 4.28
N LEU A 198 -17.31 -3.28 3.55
CA LEU A 198 -16.74 -2.07 4.12
C LEU A 198 -17.83 -1.10 4.55
N VAL A 199 -17.88 -0.81 5.85
CA VAL A 199 -18.80 0.18 6.42
C VAL A 199 -18.21 1.57 6.23
N ASN A 200 -19.01 2.51 5.72
CA ASN A 200 -18.63 3.91 5.64
C ASN A 200 -18.72 4.56 7.03
N PRO A 201 -17.60 4.94 7.69
CA PRO A 201 -17.60 5.56 9.01
C PRO A 201 -18.22 6.97 9.01
N ASP A 202 -18.28 7.64 7.86
CA ASP A 202 -18.84 9.00 7.73
C ASP A 202 -20.37 8.97 7.57
N SER A 203 -20.97 7.80 7.37
CA SER A 203 -22.42 7.67 7.30
C SER A 203 -23.01 7.83 8.72
N PRO A 204 -23.92 8.79 8.94
CA PRO A 204 -24.54 8.95 10.25
C PRO A 204 -25.37 7.70 10.58
N ASN A 205 -25.14 7.15 11.77
CA ASN A 205 -25.97 6.05 12.26
C ASN A 205 -27.44 6.48 12.31
N ALA A 206 -28.36 5.60 11.92
CA ALA A 206 -29.79 5.88 11.91
C ALA A 206 -30.31 6.34 13.31
N ASP A 207 -29.74 5.82 14.38
CA ASP A 207 -30.10 6.13 15.76
C ASP A 207 -29.61 7.51 16.23
N ARG A 208 -28.61 8.09 15.58
CA ARG A 208 -28.00 9.37 16.03
C ARG A 208 -29.00 10.52 16.03
N GLY A 209 -29.86 10.57 15.02
CA GLY A 209 -30.94 11.57 14.95
C GLY A 209 -31.93 11.43 16.11
N LEU A 210 -32.38 10.22 16.38
CA LEU A 210 -33.31 9.91 17.46
C LEU A 210 -32.71 10.19 18.84
N ILE A 211 -31.44 9.82 19.06
CA ILE A 211 -30.73 10.11 20.32
C ILE A 211 -30.61 11.62 20.55
N ASN A 212 -30.28 12.40 19.53
CA ASN A 212 -30.18 13.85 19.63
C ASN A 212 -31.54 14.50 19.92
N GLU A 213 -32.61 14.05 19.28
CA GLU A 213 -33.95 14.54 19.53
C GLU A 213 -34.44 14.20 20.96
N SER A 214 -34.19 12.98 21.40
CA SER A 214 -34.46 12.55 22.76
C SER A 214 -33.68 13.37 23.79
N LEU A 215 -32.37 13.59 23.54
CA LEU A 215 -31.54 14.46 24.40
C LEU A 215 -32.09 15.89 24.45
N SER A 216 -32.47 16.47 23.32
CA SER A 216 -33.04 17.84 23.26
C SER A 216 -34.32 17.93 24.11
N THR A 217 -35.19 16.93 23.99
CA THR A 217 -36.42 16.87 24.78
C THR A 217 -36.14 16.76 26.29
N GLU A 218 -35.18 15.94 26.70
CA GLU A 218 -34.79 15.80 28.12
C GLU A 218 -34.09 17.06 28.65
N VAL A 219 -33.31 17.77 27.83
CA VAL A 219 -32.71 19.06 28.19
C VAL A 219 -33.80 20.11 28.42
N ASP A 220 -34.78 20.20 27.53
CA ASP A 220 -35.89 21.16 27.71
C ASP A 220 -36.70 20.83 28.97
N ARG A 221 -37.03 19.59 29.25
CA ARG A 221 -37.66 19.16 30.51
C ARG A 221 -36.88 19.54 31.75
N ALA A 222 -35.55 19.34 31.70
CA ALA A 222 -34.68 19.76 32.81
C ALA A 222 -34.67 21.25 33.01
N LEU A 223 -34.71 22.06 31.94
CA LEU A 223 -34.75 23.50 31.97
C LEU A 223 -36.11 24.04 32.48
N GLU A 224 -37.22 23.35 32.24
CA GLU A 224 -38.55 23.71 32.79
C GLU A 224 -38.59 23.68 34.32
N THR A 225 -37.69 22.96 34.99
CA THR A 225 -37.61 22.96 36.45
C THR A 225 -36.97 24.21 37.06
N LEU A 226 -36.42 25.10 36.25
CA LEU A 226 -35.84 26.36 36.62
C LEU A 226 -36.89 27.47 36.55
N THR A 227 -36.62 28.63 37.20
CA THR A 227 -37.42 29.83 37.01
C THR A 227 -37.23 30.38 35.59
N GLU A 228 -38.22 31.08 35.04
CA GLU A 228 -38.15 31.62 33.66
C GLU A 228 -36.85 32.40 33.40
N ARG A 229 -36.47 33.26 34.32
CA ARG A 229 -35.22 34.07 34.19
C ARG A 229 -33.97 33.18 34.24
N GLU A 230 -33.91 32.15 35.09
CA GLU A 230 -32.79 31.25 35.15
C GLU A 230 -32.69 30.39 33.88
N ARG A 231 -33.84 29.93 33.35
CA ARG A 231 -33.95 29.15 32.11
C ARG A 231 -33.46 29.93 30.89
N ASP A 232 -33.94 31.16 30.73
CA ASP A 232 -33.62 31.98 29.59
C ASP A 232 -32.11 32.37 29.58
N ILE A 233 -31.57 32.74 30.73
CA ILE A 233 -30.12 32.99 30.86
C ILE A 233 -29.29 31.78 30.46
N ILE A 234 -29.68 30.55 30.87
CA ILE A 234 -29.02 29.34 30.48
C ILE A 234 -29.17 29.07 28.97
N LYS A 235 -30.38 29.24 28.40
CA LYS A 235 -30.62 29.08 26.96
C LYS A 235 -29.75 30.02 26.14
N TYR A 236 -29.66 31.28 26.47
CA TYR A 236 -28.83 32.25 25.75
C TYR A 236 -27.34 32.03 25.95
N PHE A 237 -26.91 31.64 27.15
CA PHE A 237 -25.49 31.40 27.41
C PHE A 237 -24.93 30.15 26.70
N PHE A 238 -25.70 29.06 26.59
CA PHE A 238 -25.30 27.84 25.94
C PHE A 238 -25.81 27.69 24.50
N GLY A 239 -26.54 28.66 23.99
CA GLY A 239 -27.10 28.62 22.63
C GLY A 239 -28.16 27.52 22.42
N ILE A 240 -28.97 27.19 23.45
CA ILE A 240 -29.97 26.12 23.37
C ILE A 240 -31.22 26.69 22.67
N GLY A 241 -31.37 26.33 21.37
CA GLY A 241 -32.46 26.84 20.54
C GLY A 241 -32.32 28.32 20.07
N CYS A 242 -31.20 28.95 20.37
CA CYS A 242 -30.87 30.33 19.98
C CYS A 242 -29.36 30.48 19.75
N SER A 243 -28.90 31.62 19.25
CA SER A 243 -27.47 31.93 19.17
C SER A 243 -26.87 32.11 20.57
N GLU A 244 -25.65 31.61 20.77
CA GLU A 244 -24.87 31.80 22.01
C GLU A 244 -24.57 33.28 22.20
N MET A 245 -24.77 33.78 23.44
CA MET A 245 -24.53 35.15 23.84
C MET A 245 -23.54 35.26 25.00
N THR A 246 -22.76 36.32 25.03
CA THR A 246 -21.86 36.62 26.13
C THR A 246 -22.61 37.08 27.39
N LEU A 247 -21.97 37.00 28.56
CA LEU A 247 -22.58 37.45 29.83
C LEU A 247 -22.92 38.94 29.81
N GLU A 248 -22.24 39.77 29.02
CA GLU A 248 -22.46 41.19 28.85
C GLU A 248 -23.72 41.46 28.02
N GLU A 249 -23.83 40.79 26.87
CA GLU A 249 -25.03 40.89 25.99
C GLU A 249 -26.30 40.37 26.68
N ILE A 250 -26.18 39.28 27.46
CA ILE A 250 -27.30 38.79 28.26
C ILE A 250 -27.67 39.83 29.35
N GLY A 251 -26.66 40.49 29.94
CA GLY A 251 -26.84 41.55 30.92
C GLY A 251 -27.65 42.75 30.34
N GLU A 252 -27.27 43.21 29.15
CA GLU A 252 -27.98 44.27 28.43
C GLU A 252 -29.43 43.87 28.10
N LYS A 253 -29.66 42.63 27.68
CA LYS A 253 -30.99 42.13 27.32
C LYS A 253 -31.96 42.02 28.50
N PHE A 254 -31.46 41.76 29.71
CA PHE A 254 -32.28 41.59 30.92
C PHE A 254 -32.15 42.73 31.92
N ASP A 255 -31.48 43.84 31.56
CA ASP A 255 -31.20 44.99 32.43
C ASP A 255 -30.47 44.58 33.74
N LEU A 256 -29.48 43.73 33.62
CA LEU A 256 -28.69 43.18 34.73
C LEU A 256 -27.21 43.44 34.54
N THR A 257 -26.48 43.55 35.65
CA THR A 257 -25.02 43.62 35.58
C THR A 257 -24.43 42.23 35.21
N ARG A 258 -23.29 42.20 34.50
CA ARG A 258 -22.57 41.00 34.14
C ARG A 258 -22.38 40.05 35.33
N GLU A 259 -22.00 40.57 36.48
CA GLU A 259 -21.79 39.75 37.67
C GLU A 259 -23.09 39.13 38.19
N ARG A 260 -24.21 39.84 38.06
CA ARG A 260 -25.53 39.31 38.42
C ARG A 260 -25.97 38.17 37.52
N VAL A 261 -25.72 38.27 36.21
CA VAL A 261 -25.98 37.21 35.24
C VAL A 261 -25.12 36.00 35.58
N ARG A 262 -23.83 36.20 35.91
CA ARG A 262 -22.95 35.12 36.34
C ARG A 262 -23.45 34.36 37.58
N GLN A 263 -23.92 35.10 38.59
CA GLN A 263 -24.47 34.51 39.81
C GLN A 263 -25.74 33.69 39.54
N ILE A 264 -26.63 34.20 38.68
CA ILE A 264 -27.88 33.50 38.31
C ILE A 264 -27.51 32.24 37.53
N LYS A 265 -26.61 32.31 36.56
CA LYS A 265 -26.09 31.15 35.79
C LYS A 265 -25.53 30.08 36.72
N GLU A 266 -24.63 30.43 37.65
CA GLU A 266 -24.03 29.46 38.57
C GLU A 266 -25.08 28.82 39.51
N LYS A 267 -26.02 29.58 39.97
CA LYS A 267 -27.14 29.07 40.78
C LYS A 267 -28.01 28.09 39.97
N ALA A 268 -28.32 28.42 38.74
CA ALA A 268 -29.10 27.57 37.86
C ALA A 268 -28.35 26.25 37.55
N ILE A 269 -27.06 26.30 37.23
CA ILE A 269 -26.23 25.10 37.00
C ILE A 269 -26.14 24.24 38.27
N ARG A 270 -26.00 24.85 39.45
CA ARG A 270 -25.99 24.11 40.72
C ARG A 270 -27.32 23.39 40.97
N ARG A 271 -28.47 23.99 40.62
CA ARG A 271 -29.79 23.34 40.68
C ARG A 271 -29.93 22.19 39.68
N LEU A 272 -29.39 22.31 38.46
CA LEU A 272 -29.42 21.26 37.46
C LEU A 272 -28.50 20.09 37.83
N ARG A 273 -27.39 20.33 38.54
CA ARG A 273 -26.48 19.27 39.03
C ARG A 273 -27.07 18.36 40.10
N HIS A 274 -28.24 18.72 40.66
CA HIS A 274 -28.87 17.86 41.67
C HIS A 274 -29.17 16.47 41.09
N SER A 275 -28.90 15.40 41.86
CA SER A 275 -28.93 14.00 41.42
C SER A 275 -30.21 13.58 40.73
N SER A 276 -31.39 14.11 41.19
CA SER A 276 -32.70 13.78 40.59
C SER A 276 -32.86 14.30 39.14
N ARG A 277 -32.12 15.35 38.75
CA ARG A 277 -32.21 16.00 37.42
C ARG A 277 -31.08 15.58 36.50
N SER A 278 -29.89 15.37 37.07
CA SER A 278 -28.67 15.01 36.30
C SER A 278 -28.63 13.53 35.91
N LYS A 279 -29.38 12.65 36.57
CA LYS A 279 -29.34 11.20 36.35
C LYS A 279 -29.72 10.81 34.91
N LEU A 280 -30.78 11.38 34.38
CA LEU A 280 -31.23 11.13 33.02
C LEU A 280 -30.27 11.70 31.98
N LEU A 281 -29.76 12.92 32.19
CA LEU A 281 -28.81 13.54 31.25
C LEU A 281 -27.46 12.82 31.22
N LYS A 282 -27.06 12.20 32.33
CA LYS A 282 -25.82 11.41 32.40
C LYS A 282 -25.88 10.15 31.55
N SER A 283 -27.04 9.54 31.36
CA SER A 283 -27.16 8.33 30.51
C SER A 283 -26.89 8.59 29.03
N TYR A 284 -26.92 9.84 28.58
CA TYR A 284 -26.56 10.23 27.22
C TYR A 284 -25.06 10.53 27.03
N LEU A 285 -24.27 10.55 28.10
CA LEU A 285 -22.82 10.79 28.03
C LEU A 285 -21.98 9.51 27.92
N GLY A 286 -22.60 8.32 28.04
CA GLY A 286 -21.97 7.01 28.01
C GLY A 286 -21.59 6.53 29.40
#